data_81c7f936742498f3e60f4cb004cd5660
#
_entry.id   81c7f936742498f3e60f4cb004cd5660
#
_cell.length_a   1.000
_cell.length_b   1.000
_cell.length_c   1.000
_cell.angle_alpha   90.00
_cell.angle_beta   90.00
_cell.angle_gamma   90.00
#
_symmetry.space_group_name_H-M   'P 1'
#
loop_
_entity.id
_entity.type
_entity.pdbx_description
1 polymer ?
#
loop_
_entity_poly.entity_id
_entity_poly.type
_entity_poly.pdbx_seq_one_letter_code
_entity_poly.pdbx_strand_id
1 'polypeptide(L)'
;MAAQSLLQLVKAPLHPSPLDKSALVIIDAQLEYQNGKLPLDGVDNAILEAAKLLKLARERGVPVFHVVHHGAAGAPLFDEATPQGAIMPLLTPATGEVVVRKTLPNAFAGTDLDALVKSTGRTELIIAGFMTHMCVSATARAALDLKYRTTVVANAAATRDLPDPLGGTIPASVVHRVALSELADRFAIVVKDTAALTAAPRAMT
;
A
#
# COMPACT_ATOMS: atom_id res chain seq x y z
N MET A 1 -4.90 13.16 -28.84
CA MET A 1 -4.48 13.81 -27.58
C MET A 1 -3.97 12.74 -26.64
N ALA A 2 -2.91 13.02 -25.87
CA ALA A 2 -2.45 12.10 -24.83
C ALA A 2 -3.53 11.98 -23.73
N ALA A 3 -3.67 10.79 -23.13
CA ALA A 3 -4.58 10.59 -22.01
C ALA A 3 -4.12 11.41 -20.79
N GLN A 4 -5.05 12.06 -20.14
CA GLN A 4 -4.81 12.84 -18.92
C GLN A 4 -5.61 12.27 -17.76
N SER A 5 -5.02 12.27 -16.56
CA SER A 5 -5.72 11.87 -15.35
C SER A 5 -6.68 12.97 -14.88
N LEU A 6 -7.68 12.61 -14.08
CA LEU A 6 -8.55 13.57 -13.43
C LEU A 6 -7.76 14.55 -12.54
N LEU A 7 -6.71 14.07 -11.86
CA LEU A 7 -5.84 14.94 -11.07
C LEU A 7 -5.16 16.01 -11.93
N GLN A 8 -4.72 15.68 -13.15
CA GLN A 8 -4.16 16.64 -14.11
C GLN A 8 -5.22 17.64 -14.59
N LEU A 9 -6.40 17.16 -14.94
CA LEU A 9 -7.50 18.02 -15.42
C LEU A 9 -7.93 19.06 -14.38
N VAL A 10 -7.95 18.70 -13.09
CA VAL A 10 -8.28 19.62 -12.00
C VAL A 10 -7.06 20.39 -11.46
N LYS A 11 -5.89 20.23 -12.10
CA LYS A 11 -4.62 20.87 -11.70
C LYS A 11 -4.24 20.62 -10.25
N ALA A 12 -4.50 19.39 -9.76
CA ALA A 12 -4.09 18.98 -8.42
C ALA A 12 -2.55 18.86 -8.33
N PRO A 13 -1.96 18.99 -7.13
CA PRO A 13 -0.53 18.74 -6.94
C PRO A 13 -0.15 17.30 -7.31
N LEU A 14 0.81 17.12 -8.23
CA LEU A 14 1.25 15.81 -8.72
C LEU A 14 2.57 15.31 -8.10
N HIS A 15 3.14 16.05 -7.15
CA HIS A 15 4.31 15.60 -6.39
C HIS A 15 3.91 14.57 -5.32
N PRO A 16 4.80 13.65 -4.91
CA PRO A 16 4.52 12.71 -3.84
C PRO A 16 4.28 13.41 -2.50
N SER A 17 3.65 12.71 -1.58
CA SER A 17 3.43 13.16 -0.20
C SER A 17 4.75 13.45 0.51
N PRO A 18 4.95 14.67 1.06
CA PRO A 18 6.14 14.99 1.84
C PRO A 18 6.26 14.12 3.08
N LEU A 19 7.47 13.65 3.40
CA LEU A 19 7.71 12.74 4.52
C LEU A 19 7.29 13.35 5.88
N ASP A 20 7.52 14.65 6.07
CA ASP A 20 7.17 15.38 7.29
C ASP A 20 5.66 15.55 7.51
N LYS A 21 4.84 15.38 6.48
CA LYS A 21 3.36 15.39 6.55
C LYS A 21 2.73 14.02 6.52
N SER A 22 3.53 12.98 6.29
CA SER A 22 3.05 11.64 5.99
C SER A 22 3.11 10.70 7.19
N ALA A 23 2.20 9.71 7.19
CA ALA A 23 2.35 8.44 7.88
C ALA A 23 2.56 7.33 6.84
N LEU A 24 3.42 6.37 7.14
CA LEU A 24 3.61 5.16 6.32
C LEU A 24 2.64 4.08 6.77
N VAL A 25 1.88 3.53 5.82
CA VAL A 25 0.97 2.41 6.04
C VAL A 25 1.44 1.23 5.18
N ILE A 26 1.93 0.17 5.83
CA ILE A 26 2.33 -1.07 5.18
C ILE A 26 1.19 -2.08 5.34
N ILE A 27 0.58 -2.48 4.23
CA ILE A 27 -0.65 -3.26 4.21
C ILE A 27 -0.35 -4.72 3.92
N ASP A 28 -0.79 -5.61 4.82
CA ASP A 28 -0.82 -7.06 4.68
C ASP A 28 0.51 -7.67 4.20
N ALA A 29 1.64 -7.16 4.72
CA ALA A 29 2.96 -7.70 4.41
C ALA A 29 3.21 -9.01 5.17
N GLN A 30 2.40 -10.05 4.86
CA GLN A 30 2.34 -11.32 5.58
C GLN A 30 2.85 -12.49 4.76
N LEU A 31 3.39 -13.51 5.42
CA LEU A 31 4.00 -14.69 4.80
C LEU A 31 3.03 -15.49 3.90
N GLU A 32 1.71 -15.32 4.07
CA GLU A 32 0.69 -15.90 3.19
C GLU A 32 0.94 -15.55 1.72
N TYR A 33 1.44 -14.35 1.44
CA TYR A 33 1.73 -13.84 0.09
C TYR A 33 3.10 -14.25 -0.46
N GLN A 34 3.99 -14.79 0.36
CA GLN A 34 5.33 -15.21 -0.06
C GLN A 34 5.44 -16.72 -0.18
N ASN A 35 5.08 -17.46 0.85
CA ASN A 35 5.23 -18.91 0.93
C ASN A 35 3.96 -19.63 1.43
N GLY A 36 2.83 -18.94 1.50
CA GLY A 36 1.53 -19.48 1.85
C GLY A 36 0.76 -20.01 0.62
N LYS A 37 -0.56 -19.98 0.73
CA LYS A 37 -1.47 -20.46 -0.35
C LYS A 37 -1.76 -19.40 -1.42
N LEU A 38 -1.32 -18.16 -1.21
CA LEU A 38 -1.62 -17.03 -2.09
C LEU A 38 -0.34 -16.28 -2.54
N PRO A 39 0.66 -16.99 -3.12
CA PRO A 39 1.90 -16.35 -3.54
C PRO A 39 1.64 -15.30 -4.62
N LEU A 40 2.34 -14.14 -4.51
CA LEU A 40 2.19 -13.04 -5.45
C LEU A 40 3.35 -13.03 -6.44
N ASP A 41 3.07 -12.57 -7.65
CA ASP A 41 4.10 -12.31 -8.67
C ASP A 41 4.99 -11.14 -8.24
N GLY A 42 6.30 -11.33 -8.29
CA GLY A 42 7.30 -10.31 -7.93
C GLY A 42 7.33 -9.91 -6.45
N VAL A 43 6.74 -10.70 -5.53
CA VAL A 43 6.61 -10.37 -4.11
C VAL A 43 7.96 -10.11 -3.45
N ASP A 44 9.01 -10.87 -3.76
CA ASP A 44 10.34 -10.71 -3.14
C ASP A 44 10.94 -9.34 -3.46
N ASN A 45 10.83 -8.87 -4.70
CA ASN A 45 11.27 -7.53 -5.07
C ASN A 45 10.44 -6.44 -4.38
N ALA A 46 9.14 -6.64 -4.24
CA ALA A 46 8.27 -5.70 -3.55
C ALA A 46 8.57 -5.62 -2.05
N ILE A 47 8.89 -6.75 -1.41
CA ILE A 47 9.35 -6.80 -0.01
C ILE A 47 10.65 -6.01 0.16
N LEU A 48 11.63 -6.20 -0.73
CA LEU A 48 12.90 -5.46 -0.69
C LEU A 48 12.68 -3.95 -0.84
N GLU A 49 11.77 -3.54 -1.71
CA GLU A 49 11.44 -2.12 -1.89
C GLU A 49 10.67 -1.56 -0.69
N ALA A 50 9.71 -2.32 -0.13
CA ALA A 50 9.01 -1.94 1.08
C ALA A 50 9.96 -1.83 2.29
N ALA A 51 11.00 -2.68 2.37
CA ALA A 51 12.02 -2.58 3.42
C ALA A 51 12.87 -1.31 3.28
N LYS A 52 13.21 -0.87 2.07
CA LYS A 52 13.88 0.42 1.83
C LYS A 52 12.98 1.59 2.28
N LEU A 53 11.70 1.52 1.95
CA LEU A 53 10.71 2.52 2.34
C LEU A 53 10.55 2.58 3.86
N LEU A 54 10.45 1.44 4.54
CA LEU A 54 10.37 1.34 5.99
C LEU A 54 11.62 1.92 6.66
N LYS A 55 12.81 1.60 6.13
CA LYS A 55 14.07 2.17 6.59
C LYS A 55 14.06 3.70 6.46
N LEU A 56 13.69 4.23 5.30
CA LEU A 56 13.59 5.68 5.07
C LEU A 56 12.61 6.33 6.06
N ALA A 57 11.45 5.74 6.28
CA ALA A 57 10.45 6.25 7.22
C ALA A 57 11.01 6.34 8.64
N ARG A 58 11.68 5.28 9.11
CA ARG A 58 12.35 5.25 10.43
C ARG A 58 13.43 6.31 10.56
N GLU A 59 14.30 6.47 9.57
CA GLU A 59 15.38 7.47 9.55
C GLU A 59 14.85 8.91 9.55
N ARG A 60 13.63 9.12 9.05
CA ARG A 60 13.00 10.45 8.95
C ARG A 60 11.94 10.70 10.03
N GLY A 61 11.77 9.80 10.98
CA GLY A 61 10.77 9.93 12.03
C GLY A 61 9.33 9.97 11.52
N VAL A 62 9.06 9.30 10.39
CA VAL A 62 7.70 9.12 9.83
C VAL A 62 7.00 8.06 10.67
N PRO A 63 5.81 8.33 11.24
CA PRO A 63 5.01 7.31 11.92
C PRO A 63 4.69 6.13 11.01
N VAL A 64 4.87 4.90 11.52
CA VAL A 64 4.66 3.66 10.76
C VAL A 64 3.51 2.87 11.35
N PHE A 65 2.61 2.44 10.49
CA PHE A 65 1.47 1.57 10.79
C PHE A 65 1.58 0.31 9.95
N HIS A 66 1.67 -0.84 10.63
CA HIS A 66 1.63 -2.15 9.98
C HIS A 66 0.19 -2.66 10.04
N VAL A 67 -0.44 -2.80 8.90
CA VAL A 67 -1.78 -3.37 8.82
C VAL A 67 -1.67 -4.85 8.49
N VAL A 68 -2.38 -5.70 9.21
CA VAL A 68 -2.40 -7.14 8.99
C VAL A 68 -3.83 -7.64 8.79
N HIS A 69 -4.02 -8.48 7.79
CA HIS A 69 -5.28 -9.18 7.59
C HIS A 69 -5.34 -10.40 8.50
N HIS A 70 -6.40 -10.54 9.27
CA HIS A 70 -6.61 -11.68 10.15
C HIS A 70 -7.87 -12.44 9.73
N GLY A 71 -7.68 -13.70 9.31
CA GLY A 71 -8.73 -14.70 9.29
C GLY A 71 -8.99 -15.24 10.69
N ALA A 72 -10.18 -15.79 10.92
CA ALA A 72 -10.45 -16.54 12.15
C ALA A 72 -9.51 -17.77 12.24
N ALA A 73 -9.33 -18.30 13.46
CA ALA A 73 -8.57 -19.54 13.66
C ALA A 73 -9.16 -20.68 12.80
N GLY A 74 -8.30 -21.35 12.03
CA GLY A 74 -8.69 -22.36 11.04
C GLY A 74 -9.16 -21.79 9.70
N ALA A 75 -9.08 -20.48 9.47
CA ALA A 75 -9.38 -19.89 8.17
C ALA A 75 -8.45 -20.42 7.07
N PRO A 76 -8.93 -20.55 5.84
CA PRO A 76 -8.11 -21.06 4.74
C PRO A 76 -6.91 -20.18 4.39
N LEU A 77 -6.98 -18.86 4.70
CA LEU A 77 -5.97 -17.85 4.43
C LEU A 77 -5.81 -16.94 5.66
N PHE A 78 -4.62 -16.43 5.88
CA PHE A 78 -4.30 -15.47 6.96
C PHE A 78 -4.70 -15.96 8.36
N ASP A 79 -4.66 -17.26 8.57
CA ASP A 79 -4.90 -17.85 9.88
C ASP A 79 -3.82 -17.39 10.86
N GLU A 80 -4.22 -16.62 11.89
CA GLU A 80 -3.27 -16.07 12.87
C GLU A 80 -2.57 -17.13 13.72
N ALA A 81 -3.13 -18.36 13.78
CA ALA A 81 -2.53 -19.49 14.48
C ALA A 81 -1.41 -20.16 13.68
N THR A 82 -1.17 -19.73 12.44
CA THR A 82 -0.15 -20.29 11.54
C THR A 82 0.96 -19.29 11.22
N PRO A 83 2.16 -19.75 10.85
CA PRO A 83 3.24 -18.86 10.41
C PRO A 83 2.87 -17.94 9.26
N GLN A 84 1.92 -18.35 8.39
CA GLN A 84 1.49 -17.60 7.22
C GLN A 84 0.76 -16.30 7.58
N GLY A 85 0.14 -16.23 8.76
CA GLY A 85 -0.45 -15.02 9.30
C GLY A 85 0.58 -13.99 9.79
N ALA A 86 1.84 -14.37 9.97
CA ALA A 86 2.88 -13.49 10.49
C ALA A 86 3.36 -12.46 9.46
N ILE A 87 3.83 -11.30 9.96
CA ILE A 87 4.48 -10.28 9.14
C ILE A 87 5.83 -10.82 8.63
N MET A 88 6.14 -10.50 7.37
CA MET A 88 7.40 -10.86 6.70
C MET A 88 8.61 -10.33 7.48
N PRO A 89 9.69 -11.11 7.67
CA PRO A 89 10.80 -10.75 8.56
C PRO A 89 11.46 -9.40 8.26
N LEU A 90 11.63 -9.03 6.98
CA LEU A 90 12.22 -7.75 6.58
C LEU A 90 11.35 -6.53 6.92
N LEU A 91 10.07 -6.75 7.23
CA LEU A 91 9.08 -5.71 7.53
C LEU A 91 8.57 -5.80 8.98
N THR A 92 9.31 -6.51 9.85
CA THR A 92 8.96 -6.66 11.26
C THR A 92 8.82 -5.29 11.93
N PRO A 93 7.71 -5.03 12.66
CA PRO A 93 7.52 -3.80 13.41
C PRO A 93 8.61 -3.57 14.44
N ALA A 94 9.11 -2.34 14.54
CA ALA A 94 10.00 -1.90 15.60
C ALA A 94 9.21 -1.48 16.85
N THR A 95 9.89 -1.36 17.99
CA THR A 95 9.27 -0.86 19.22
C THR A 95 8.67 0.54 18.99
N GLY A 96 7.40 0.70 19.34
CA GLY A 96 6.65 1.94 19.14
C GLY A 96 5.91 2.03 17.81
N GLU A 97 6.12 1.14 16.88
CA GLU A 97 5.31 1.04 15.66
C GLU A 97 3.99 0.28 15.94
N VAL A 98 2.91 0.73 15.32
CA VAL A 98 1.58 0.22 15.60
C VAL A 98 1.21 -0.89 14.62
N VAL A 99 0.66 -2.00 15.13
CA VAL A 99 0.06 -3.06 14.31
C VAL A 99 -1.47 -2.95 14.39
N VAL A 100 -2.10 -2.74 13.25
CA VAL A 100 -3.57 -2.64 13.11
C VAL A 100 -4.10 -3.92 12.48
N ARG A 101 -5.04 -4.57 13.12
CA ARG A 101 -5.69 -5.79 12.62
C ARG A 101 -6.96 -5.45 11.87
N LYS A 102 -7.13 -6.02 10.68
CA LYS A 102 -8.35 -5.86 9.86
C LYS A 102 -8.89 -7.20 9.36
N THR A 103 -10.16 -7.22 9.02
CA THR A 103 -10.85 -8.36 8.40
C THR A 103 -11.43 -8.02 7.02
N LEU A 104 -11.38 -6.75 6.62
CA LEU A 104 -11.88 -6.25 5.34
C LEU A 104 -10.73 -5.72 4.48
N PRO A 105 -10.89 -5.62 3.14
CA PRO A 105 -9.84 -5.07 2.26
C PRO A 105 -9.43 -3.64 2.62
N ASN A 106 -10.38 -2.76 2.92
CA ASN A 106 -10.11 -1.39 3.34
C ASN A 106 -9.55 -1.38 4.77
N ALA A 107 -8.33 -0.86 4.95
CA ALA A 107 -7.65 -0.83 6.24
C ALA A 107 -8.31 0.09 7.29
N PHE A 108 -9.15 1.01 6.87
CA PHE A 108 -9.91 1.89 7.79
C PHE A 108 -11.24 1.27 8.25
N ALA A 109 -11.75 0.26 7.52
CA ALA A 109 -13.06 -0.31 7.80
C ALA A 109 -13.01 -1.22 9.04
N GLY A 110 -13.71 -0.82 10.10
CA GLY A 110 -13.78 -1.56 11.35
C GLY A 110 -12.46 -1.59 12.13
N THR A 111 -11.60 -0.59 11.95
CA THR A 111 -10.32 -0.44 12.66
C THR A 111 -10.15 0.96 13.22
N ASP A 112 -9.17 1.13 14.10
CA ASP A 112 -8.80 2.45 14.66
C ASP A 112 -7.74 3.19 13.83
N LEU A 113 -7.41 2.73 12.61
CA LEU A 113 -6.32 3.28 11.81
C LEU A 113 -6.46 4.79 11.58
N ASP A 114 -7.67 5.28 11.29
CA ASP A 114 -7.91 6.71 11.06
C ASP A 114 -7.60 7.55 12.31
N ALA A 115 -8.10 7.12 13.47
CA ALA A 115 -7.83 7.79 14.74
C ALA A 115 -6.34 7.76 15.11
N LEU A 116 -5.69 6.63 14.89
CA LEU A 116 -4.26 6.45 15.14
C LEU A 116 -3.40 7.35 14.23
N VAL A 117 -3.70 7.43 12.93
CA VAL A 117 -2.99 8.35 12.03
C VAL A 117 -3.22 9.80 12.43
N LYS A 118 -4.47 10.20 12.72
CA LYS A 118 -4.81 11.56 13.16
C LYS A 118 -4.11 11.96 14.46
N SER A 119 -3.93 11.02 15.38
CA SER A 119 -3.22 11.28 16.66
C SER A 119 -1.76 11.67 16.47
N THR A 120 -1.14 11.33 15.32
CA THR A 120 0.22 11.74 14.96
C THR A 120 0.30 13.13 14.35
N GLY A 121 -0.83 13.79 14.08
CA GLY A 121 -0.90 15.07 13.37
C GLY A 121 -0.62 14.97 11.87
N ARG A 122 -0.50 13.76 11.31
CA ARG A 122 -0.21 13.57 9.88
C ARG A 122 -1.50 13.70 9.05
N THR A 123 -1.37 14.34 7.90
CA THR A 123 -2.49 14.63 6.99
C THR A 123 -2.34 13.93 5.64
N GLU A 124 -1.23 13.27 5.42
CA GLU A 124 -0.92 12.56 4.17
C GLU A 124 -0.48 11.12 4.46
N LEU A 125 -0.65 10.23 3.49
CA LEU A 125 -0.27 8.83 3.61
C LEU A 125 0.71 8.42 2.53
N ILE A 126 1.64 7.56 2.89
CA ILE A 126 2.44 6.76 1.96
C ILE A 126 2.00 5.31 2.16
N ILE A 127 1.56 4.65 1.10
CA ILE A 127 1.04 3.28 1.15
C ILE A 127 1.95 2.34 0.37
N ALA A 128 2.25 1.20 0.99
CA ALA A 128 2.92 0.06 0.40
C ALA A 128 2.23 -1.25 0.85
N GLY A 129 2.57 -2.39 0.25
CA GLY A 129 2.06 -3.70 0.65
C GLY A 129 1.14 -4.36 -0.36
N PHE A 130 0.27 -5.25 0.09
CA PHE A 130 -0.40 -6.22 -0.75
C PHE A 130 -1.91 -6.28 -0.53
N MET A 131 -2.69 -6.77 -1.49
CA MET A 131 -2.40 -6.82 -2.93
C MET A 131 -2.73 -5.47 -3.57
N THR A 132 -2.00 -5.09 -4.62
CA THR A 132 -2.16 -3.79 -5.30
C THR A 132 -3.63 -3.50 -5.68
N HIS A 133 -4.30 -4.48 -6.31
CA HIS A 133 -5.68 -4.33 -6.79
C HIS A 133 -6.74 -4.46 -5.69
N MET A 134 -6.36 -4.96 -4.50
CA MET A 134 -7.30 -5.29 -3.42
C MET A 134 -7.11 -4.34 -2.23
N CYS A 135 -6.33 -4.74 -1.22
CA CYS A 135 -6.25 -3.98 0.04
C CYS A 135 -5.55 -2.63 -0.12
N VAL A 136 -4.53 -2.54 -0.99
CA VAL A 136 -3.88 -1.27 -1.32
C VAL A 136 -4.86 -0.33 -2.01
N SER A 137 -5.55 -0.80 -3.06
CA SER A 137 -6.53 -0.01 -3.80
C SER A 137 -7.71 0.41 -2.92
N ALA A 138 -8.29 -0.52 -2.16
CA ALA A 138 -9.42 -0.23 -1.28
C ALA A 138 -9.06 0.82 -0.21
N THR A 139 -7.87 0.72 0.38
CA THR A 139 -7.40 1.66 1.41
C THR A 139 -7.09 3.03 0.82
N ALA A 140 -6.43 3.10 -0.35
CA ALA A 140 -6.13 4.39 -0.99
C ALA A 140 -7.40 5.15 -1.41
N ARG A 141 -8.44 4.44 -1.85
CA ARG A 141 -9.75 5.03 -2.17
C ARG A 141 -10.43 5.58 -0.91
N ALA A 142 -10.49 4.79 0.15
CA ALA A 142 -11.05 5.22 1.43
C ALA A 142 -10.26 6.37 2.07
N ALA A 143 -8.94 6.43 1.88
CA ALA A 143 -8.12 7.53 2.34
C ALA A 143 -8.56 8.87 1.74
N LEU A 144 -8.94 8.90 0.45
CA LEU A 144 -9.50 10.10 -0.18
C LEU A 144 -10.81 10.54 0.49
N ASP A 145 -11.71 9.60 0.80
CA ASP A 145 -12.97 9.92 1.47
C ASP A 145 -12.73 10.49 2.88
N LEU A 146 -11.68 10.03 3.56
CA LEU A 146 -11.20 10.54 4.84
C LEU A 146 -10.34 11.82 4.72
N LYS A 147 -10.19 12.35 3.50
CA LYS A 147 -9.46 13.58 3.16
C LYS A 147 -7.94 13.51 3.31
N TYR A 148 -7.37 12.31 3.30
CA TYR A 148 -5.93 12.15 3.18
C TYR A 148 -5.48 12.36 1.74
N ARG A 149 -4.38 13.06 1.56
CA ARG A 149 -3.61 12.99 0.32
C ARG A 149 -2.70 11.76 0.40
N THR A 150 -2.71 10.94 -0.65
CA THR A 150 -2.07 9.63 -0.61
C THR A 150 -1.02 9.49 -1.71
N THR A 151 0.10 8.86 -1.39
CA THR A 151 1.10 8.37 -2.33
C THR A 151 1.21 6.86 -2.23
N VAL A 152 1.15 6.16 -3.36
CA VAL A 152 1.39 4.71 -3.45
C VAL A 152 2.76 4.47 -4.09
N VAL A 153 3.58 3.62 -3.47
CA VAL A 153 4.90 3.23 -4.00
C VAL A 153 4.73 1.95 -4.81
N ALA A 154 4.75 2.06 -6.14
CA ALA A 154 4.43 0.96 -7.05
C ALA A 154 5.30 -0.28 -6.84
N ASN A 155 6.62 -0.12 -6.79
CA ASN A 155 7.54 -1.25 -6.62
C ASN A 155 7.50 -1.87 -5.20
N ALA A 156 6.85 -1.21 -4.24
CA ALA A 156 6.61 -1.74 -2.89
C ALA A 156 5.22 -2.39 -2.75
N ALA A 157 4.58 -2.72 -3.88
CA ALA A 157 3.32 -3.42 -3.96
C ALA A 157 3.39 -4.54 -5.00
N ALA A 158 2.60 -5.59 -4.83
CA ALA A 158 2.52 -6.73 -5.75
C ALA A 158 1.10 -7.28 -5.81
N THR A 159 0.84 -8.14 -6.79
CA THR A 159 -0.44 -8.82 -6.96
C THR A 159 -0.23 -10.19 -7.62
N ARG A 160 -1.30 -10.84 -8.01
CA ARG A 160 -1.32 -12.16 -8.64
C ARG A 160 -2.15 -12.15 -9.92
N ASP A 161 -2.05 -13.22 -10.69
CA ASP A 161 -2.96 -13.50 -11.79
C ASP A 161 -4.41 -13.57 -11.27
N LEU A 162 -5.34 -13.08 -12.06
CA LEU A 162 -6.77 -13.17 -11.75
C LEU A 162 -7.51 -13.94 -12.85
N PRO A 163 -8.55 -14.71 -12.48
CA PRO A 163 -9.45 -15.24 -13.49
C PRO A 163 -10.14 -14.06 -14.20
N ASP A 164 -10.18 -14.10 -15.52
CA ASP A 164 -10.94 -13.14 -16.30
C ASP A 164 -12.43 -13.54 -16.26
N PRO A 165 -13.34 -12.70 -15.78
CA PRO A 165 -14.77 -13.02 -15.74
C PRO A 165 -15.39 -13.24 -17.13
N LEU A 166 -14.71 -12.77 -18.18
CA LEU A 166 -15.11 -12.97 -19.57
C LEU A 166 -14.42 -14.17 -20.23
N GLY A 167 -13.58 -14.90 -19.49
CA GLY A 167 -12.87 -16.10 -19.91
C GLY A 167 -11.35 -15.93 -19.98
N GLY A 168 -10.62 -16.92 -19.46
CA GLY A 168 -9.17 -16.93 -19.43
C GLY A 168 -8.56 -16.38 -18.15
N THR A 169 -7.36 -15.81 -18.24
CA THR A 169 -6.57 -15.30 -17.11
C THR A 169 -6.01 -13.91 -17.43
N ILE A 170 -6.11 -12.98 -16.50
CA ILE A 170 -5.48 -11.68 -16.57
C ILE A 170 -4.15 -11.77 -15.80
N PRO A 171 -2.99 -11.57 -16.48
CA PRO A 171 -1.69 -11.66 -15.83
C PRO A 171 -1.52 -10.62 -14.71
N ALA A 172 -0.80 -10.99 -13.67
CA ALA A 172 -0.48 -10.12 -12.51
C ALA A 172 0.09 -8.77 -12.93
N SER A 173 0.97 -8.73 -13.92
CA SER A 173 1.56 -7.49 -14.44
C SER A 173 0.52 -6.54 -15.05
N VAL A 174 -0.53 -7.07 -15.67
CA VAL A 174 -1.66 -6.28 -16.20
C VAL A 174 -2.54 -5.79 -15.05
N VAL A 175 -2.92 -6.68 -14.14
CA VAL A 175 -3.72 -6.33 -12.94
C VAL A 175 -3.03 -5.22 -12.13
N HIS A 176 -1.72 -5.38 -11.86
CA HIS A 176 -0.93 -4.39 -11.12
C HIS A 176 -0.95 -3.03 -11.81
N ARG A 177 -0.62 -3.00 -13.09
CA ARG A 177 -0.54 -1.75 -13.86
C ARG A 177 -1.88 -1.04 -13.97
N VAL A 178 -2.97 -1.79 -14.20
CA VAL A 178 -4.32 -1.21 -14.28
C VAL A 178 -4.74 -0.65 -12.92
N ALA A 179 -4.58 -1.41 -11.83
CA ALA A 179 -4.91 -0.95 -10.49
C ALA A 179 -4.14 0.34 -10.10
N LEU A 180 -2.85 0.43 -10.42
CA LEU A 180 -2.07 1.66 -10.19
C LEU A 180 -2.54 2.82 -11.07
N SER A 181 -2.93 2.57 -12.32
CA SER A 181 -3.46 3.59 -13.22
C SER A 181 -4.78 4.16 -12.74
N GLU A 182 -5.70 3.30 -12.26
CA GLU A 182 -6.96 3.73 -11.64
C GLU A 182 -6.73 4.60 -10.39
N LEU A 183 -5.76 4.23 -9.55
CA LEU A 183 -5.40 5.03 -8.40
C LEU A 183 -4.81 6.37 -8.80
N ALA A 184 -3.92 6.39 -9.81
CA ALA A 184 -3.28 7.60 -10.31
C ALA A 184 -4.23 8.55 -11.02
N ASP A 185 -5.39 8.08 -11.46
CA ASP A 185 -6.38 8.92 -12.09
C ASP A 185 -6.98 9.95 -11.10
N ARG A 186 -7.35 9.50 -9.88
CA ARG A 186 -8.06 10.35 -8.91
C ARG A 186 -7.63 10.19 -7.46
N PHE A 187 -7.18 9.03 -7.02
CA PHE A 187 -7.15 8.65 -5.61
C PHE A 187 -5.79 8.83 -4.96
N ALA A 188 -4.69 8.72 -5.72
CA ALA A 188 -3.35 8.78 -5.16
C ALA A 188 -2.34 9.29 -6.17
N ILE A 189 -1.23 9.81 -5.69
CA ILE A 189 -0.03 9.96 -6.50
C ILE A 189 0.67 8.60 -6.51
N VAL A 190 0.97 8.08 -7.69
CA VAL A 190 1.72 6.82 -7.82
C VAL A 190 3.17 7.16 -8.18
N VAL A 191 4.10 6.70 -7.35
CA VAL A 191 5.54 6.82 -7.61
C VAL A 191 6.13 5.44 -7.86
N LYS A 192 7.20 5.39 -8.63
CA LYS A 192 7.82 4.12 -9.00
C LYS A 192 8.40 3.39 -7.79
N ASP A 193 9.20 4.08 -7.01
CA ASP A 193 10.02 3.51 -5.93
C ASP A 193 10.25 4.52 -4.80
N THR A 194 10.92 4.08 -3.75
CA THR A 194 11.27 4.89 -2.57
C THR A 194 12.12 6.10 -2.92
N ALA A 195 13.00 5.99 -3.92
CA ALA A 195 13.88 7.10 -4.30
C ALA A 195 13.09 8.30 -4.83
N ALA A 196 11.94 8.06 -5.45
CA ALA A 196 11.08 9.13 -5.94
C ALA A 196 10.47 10.00 -4.82
N LEU A 197 10.42 9.52 -3.58
CA LEU A 197 9.92 10.30 -2.43
C LEU A 197 10.91 11.39 -1.98
N THR A 198 12.19 11.23 -2.29
CA THR A 198 13.27 12.14 -1.89
C THR A 198 13.87 12.89 -3.07
N ALA A 199 13.47 12.58 -4.29
CA ALA A 199 13.89 13.28 -5.49
C ALA A 199 13.38 14.73 -5.47
N ALA A 200 14.24 15.68 -5.85
CA ALA A 200 13.81 17.06 -6.05
C ALA A 200 12.65 17.13 -7.06
N PRO A 201 11.64 18.01 -6.84
CA PRO A 201 10.56 18.17 -7.81
C PRO A 201 11.14 18.40 -9.21
N ARG A 202 10.83 17.54 -10.17
CA ARG A 202 11.15 17.83 -11.58
C ARG A 202 10.39 19.10 -11.95
N ALA A 203 11.11 20.13 -12.40
CA ALA A 203 10.48 21.26 -13.01
C ALA A 203 9.59 20.75 -14.16
N MET A 204 8.31 21.04 -14.11
CA MET A 204 7.41 20.74 -15.24
C MET A 204 7.79 21.69 -16.37
N THR A 205 8.44 21.15 -17.40
CA THR A 205 8.63 21.81 -18.69
C THR A 205 7.36 21.67 -19.53
#